data_91c613bbe7f976482f6223e208d4bf18
#
_entry.id   91c613bbe7f976482f6223e208d4bf18
#
_cell.length_a   1.000
_cell.length_b   1.000
_cell.length_c   1.000
_cell.angle_alpha   90.00
_cell.angle_beta   90.00
_cell.angle_gamma   90.00
#
_symmetry.space_group_name_H-M   'P 1'
#
loop_
_entity.id
_entity.type
_entity.pdbx_description
1 polymer ?
#
loop_
_entity_poly.entity_id
_entity_poly.type
_entity_poly.pdbx_seq_one_letter_code
_entity_poly.pdbx_strand_id
1 'polypeptide(L)'
;MRQKIINIINEHNLIEEHDKIVVGVSGGPDSMALLYILKDIKEELDFSIYIAHVNHGIRKEEADADEAYVKKICQKLSLPFYSTKVNMDKYAIENKLTSEEAGRAIRYDFFNKILYDVGGGKIAVAHNKNDQAETLLMRFFRGTGLEGLRGMEYKNMNIVRPLLDSSREEIEDFCKENNIEARIDRTNLEPIYGRNRTRLEVIPYIIKNYNKGIVDTLKRTARLAQMDSEFILGFVESRFNNLVVEESLASIVLCIDKLNTEHYSIKSRIIRRSIERINGNIKGIEEKHINNIISLIEENATGKSINITNNIVVKTSYGNLIIEKEKKSDINSFSYHFNIGDTVTIYELGSTITSNIVPITDVDIKKTNRFIKFFDYDRIKGGLYIRNRKDGDRFTPLGMDGSKKLKDFFIDKKIPRDKRDLIPIIEDSEEIIWVIGYRISESYKVNSNTSRVLVLEYKEN
;
A
#
# COMPACT_ATOMS: atom_id res chain seq x y z
N MET A 1 -2.78 18.06 -35.93
CA MET A 1 -2.42 17.29 -34.72
C MET A 1 -1.85 18.17 -33.60
N ARG A 2 -0.89 19.06 -33.87
CA ARG A 2 -0.24 19.93 -32.86
C ARG A 2 -1.23 20.65 -31.93
N GLN A 3 -2.21 21.41 -32.46
CA GLN A 3 -3.18 22.14 -31.61
C GLN A 3 -4.04 21.25 -30.78
N LYS A 4 -4.41 20.06 -31.27
CA LYS A 4 -5.14 19.05 -30.50
C LYS A 4 -4.36 18.62 -29.27
N ILE A 5 -3.04 18.41 -29.39
CA ILE A 5 -2.20 17.99 -28.26
C ILE A 5 -2.00 19.13 -27.27
N ILE A 6 -1.83 20.36 -27.69
CA ILE A 6 -1.79 21.55 -26.80
C ILE A 6 -3.08 21.63 -25.99
N ASN A 7 -4.24 21.47 -26.64
CA ASN A 7 -5.53 21.51 -25.94
C ASN A 7 -5.64 20.40 -24.88
N ILE A 8 -5.22 19.17 -25.19
CA ILE A 8 -5.21 18.03 -24.25
C ILE A 8 -4.26 18.30 -23.07
N ILE A 9 -3.05 18.83 -23.35
CA ILE A 9 -2.08 19.18 -22.31
C ILE A 9 -2.69 20.19 -21.34
N ASN A 10 -3.34 21.22 -21.84
CA ASN A 10 -3.95 22.29 -21.03
C ASN A 10 -5.20 21.80 -20.28
N GLU A 11 -6.12 21.07 -20.96
CA GLU A 11 -7.36 20.56 -20.37
C GLU A 11 -7.09 19.62 -19.18
N HIS A 12 -6.04 18.80 -19.29
CA HIS A 12 -5.72 17.79 -18.28
C HIS A 12 -4.50 18.14 -17.41
N ASN A 13 -3.96 19.35 -17.53
CA ASN A 13 -2.78 19.83 -16.79
C ASN A 13 -1.63 18.80 -16.84
N LEU A 14 -1.30 18.34 -18.07
CA LEU A 14 -0.32 17.28 -18.27
C LEU A 14 1.11 17.79 -18.13
N ILE A 15 1.39 18.99 -18.64
CA ILE A 15 2.71 19.63 -18.63
C ILE A 15 2.53 21.05 -18.10
N GLU A 16 3.38 21.46 -17.19
CA GLU A 16 3.42 22.78 -16.58
C GLU A 16 4.71 23.51 -16.98
N GLU A 17 4.72 24.83 -16.83
CA GLU A 17 5.92 25.65 -17.07
C GLU A 17 7.12 25.12 -16.26
N HIS A 18 8.29 25.11 -16.87
CA HIS A 18 9.56 24.61 -16.31
C HIS A 18 9.61 23.11 -16.01
N ASP A 19 8.58 22.33 -16.44
CA ASP A 19 8.60 20.88 -16.29
C ASP A 19 9.79 20.24 -17.02
N LYS A 20 10.31 19.17 -16.45
CA LYS A 20 11.28 18.28 -17.09
C LYS A 20 10.55 17.03 -17.56
N ILE A 21 10.52 16.81 -18.86
CA ILE A 21 9.74 15.73 -19.47
C ILE A 21 10.67 14.65 -19.99
N VAL A 22 10.64 13.48 -19.37
CA VAL A 22 11.31 12.28 -19.88
C VAL A 22 10.38 11.62 -20.88
N VAL A 23 10.76 11.59 -22.15
CA VAL A 23 9.96 11.01 -23.23
C VAL A 23 10.47 9.61 -23.56
N GLY A 24 9.61 8.61 -23.39
CA GLY A 24 9.90 7.22 -23.77
C GLY A 24 9.80 7.05 -25.30
N VAL A 25 10.92 6.83 -25.99
CA VAL A 25 10.99 6.71 -27.44
C VAL A 25 11.49 5.34 -27.85
N SER A 26 10.63 4.56 -28.51
CA SER A 26 10.98 3.23 -29.04
C SER A 26 11.50 3.26 -30.49
N GLY A 27 11.29 4.36 -31.22
CA GLY A 27 11.55 4.47 -32.65
C GLY A 27 10.32 4.22 -33.53
N GLY A 28 9.23 3.66 -32.96
CA GLY A 28 7.97 3.45 -33.67
C GLY A 28 7.16 4.72 -33.87
N PRO A 29 6.13 4.70 -34.79
CA PRO A 29 5.39 5.89 -35.20
C PRO A 29 4.81 6.70 -34.07
N ASP A 30 4.16 6.03 -33.08
CA ASP A 30 3.53 6.71 -31.96
C ASP A 30 4.55 7.50 -31.13
N SER A 31 5.70 6.87 -30.81
CA SER A 31 6.74 7.50 -29.99
C SER A 31 7.50 8.61 -30.75
N MET A 32 7.66 8.44 -32.05
CA MET A 32 8.27 9.47 -32.90
C MET A 32 7.34 10.66 -33.05
N ALA A 33 6.05 10.45 -33.29
CA ALA A 33 5.07 11.55 -33.37
C ALA A 33 5.05 12.34 -32.05
N LEU A 34 5.01 11.65 -30.90
CA LEU A 34 5.07 12.30 -29.58
C LEU A 34 6.33 13.16 -29.44
N LEU A 35 7.49 12.62 -29.77
CA LEU A 35 8.77 13.32 -29.71
C LEU A 35 8.76 14.61 -30.54
N TYR A 36 8.33 14.52 -31.80
CA TYR A 36 8.33 15.68 -32.70
C TYR A 36 7.32 16.74 -32.27
N ILE A 37 6.12 16.33 -31.82
CA ILE A 37 5.11 17.28 -31.34
C ILE A 37 5.62 17.99 -30.07
N LEU A 38 6.14 17.24 -29.08
CA LEU A 38 6.64 17.85 -27.86
C LEU A 38 7.82 18.78 -28.12
N LYS A 39 8.72 18.40 -29.03
CA LYS A 39 9.83 19.27 -29.47
C LYS A 39 9.34 20.57 -30.08
N ASP A 40 8.27 20.51 -30.88
CA ASP A 40 7.71 21.67 -31.58
C ASP A 40 7.00 22.65 -30.62
N ILE A 41 6.44 22.16 -29.53
CA ILE A 41 5.69 22.97 -28.55
C ILE A 41 6.48 23.33 -27.29
N LYS A 42 7.70 22.83 -27.10
CA LYS A 42 8.44 23.00 -25.85
C LYS A 42 8.79 24.45 -25.50
N GLU A 43 9.05 25.28 -26.54
CA GLU A 43 9.36 26.71 -26.34
C GLU A 43 8.10 27.51 -26.00
N GLU A 44 6.94 27.12 -26.56
CA GLU A 44 5.65 27.77 -26.30
C GLU A 44 5.10 27.48 -24.90
N LEU A 45 5.31 26.26 -24.42
CA LEU A 45 4.84 25.81 -23.09
C LEU A 45 5.94 25.80 -22.02
N ASP A 46 7.13 26.28 -22.35
CA ASP A 46 8.30 26.43 -21.48
C ASP A 46 8.63 25.18 -20.64
N PHE A 47 9.02 24.09 -21.31
CA PHE A 47 9.46 22.87 -20.65
C PHE A 47 10.71 22.26 -21.32
N SER A 48 11.39 21.37 -20.59
CA SER A 48 12.59 20.68 -21.06
C SER A 48 12.31 19.23 -21.41
N ILE A 49 12.99 18.68 -22.45
CA ILE A 49 12.80 17.32 -22.93
C ILE A 49 14.08 16.51 -22.75
N TYR A 50 13.93 15.29 -22.26
CA TYR A 50 14.96 14.26 -22.08
C TYR A 50 14.48 12.95 -22.71
N ILE A 51 15.24 12.40 -23.65
CA ILE A 51 14.81 11.21 -24.40
C ILE A 51 15.34 9.94 -23.75
N ALA A 52 14.43 9.00 -23.48
CA ALA A 52 14.74 7.70 -22.89
C ALA A 52 14.42 6.57 -23.88
N HIS A 53 15.42 5.75 -24.21
CA HIS A 53 15.28 4.57 -25.04
C HIS A 53 15.71 3.31 -24.28
N VAL A 54 14.91 2.24 -24.35
CA VAL A 54 15.23 0.96 -23.75
C VAL A 54 15.44 -0.09 -24.82
N ASN A 55 16.66 -0.59 -24.90
CA ASN A 55 17.02 -1.74 -25.74
C ASN A 55 16.79 -3.04 -24.94
N HIS A 56 15.73 -3.77 -25.27
CA HIS A 56 15.32 -4.99 -24.54
C HIS A 56 16.19 -6.22 -24.84
N GLY A 57 17.18 -6.13 -25.73
CA GLY A 57 18.10 -7.21 -26.07
C GLY A 57 17.48 -8.38 -26.83
N ILE A 58 16.19 -8.30 -27.18
CA ILE A 58 15.49 -9.26 -28.02
C ILE A 58 15.89 -8.94 -29.47
N ARG A 59 16.46 -9.87 -30.24
CA ARG A 59 16.96 -9.60 -31.60
C ARG A 59 18.05 -8.54 -31.63
N LYS A 60 19.22 -8.90 -31.11
CA LYS A 60 20.36 -7.99 -30.88
C LYS A 60 20.61 -6.95 -31.98
N GLU A 61 20.64 -7.37 -33.25
CA GLU A 61 20.96 -6.46 -34.38
C GLU A 61 19.85 -5.44 -34.66
N GLU A 62 18.58 -5.84 -34.63
CA GLU A 62 17.45 -4.93 -34.86
C GLU A 62 17.30 -3.90 -33.71
N ALA A 63 17.43 -4.36 -32.47
CA ALA A 63 17.34 -3.50 -31.29
C ALA A 63 18.51 -2.50 -31.20
N ASP A 64 19.72 -2.90 -31.60
CA ASP A 64 20.87 -2.00 -31.66
C ASP A 64 20.71 -0.99 -32.81
N ALA A 65 20.08 -1.37 -33.93
CA ALA A 65 19.76 -0.47 -35.02
C ALA A 65 18.65 0.54 -34.66
N ASP A 66 17.67 0.13 -33.83
CA ASP A 66 16.63 1.03 -33.30
C ASP A 66 17.24 2.07 -32.36
N GLU A 67 18.12 1.65 -31.45
CA GLU A 67 18.84 2.55 -30.55
C GLU A 67 19.70 3.57 -31.34
N ALA A 68 20.46 3.10 -32.33
CA ALA A 68 21.28 3.96 -33.19
C ALA A 68 20.42 4.96 -33.97
N TYR A 69 19.26 4.53 -34.45
CA TYR A 69 18.30 5.39 -35.13
C TYR A 69 17.77 6.51 -34.22
N VAL A 70 17.25 6.17 -33.05
CA VAL A 70 16.73 7.16 -32.09
C VAL A 70 17.83 8.12 -31.65
N LYS A 71 19.05 7.63 -31.37
CA LYS A 71 20.22 8.45 -31.05
C LYS A 71 20.53 9.47 -32.12
N LYS A 72 20.55 9.05 -33.43
CA LYS A 72 20.77 9.94 -34.56
C LYS A 72 19.72 11.04 -34.64
N ILE A 73 18.43 10.71 -34.42
CA ILE A 73 17.36 11.70 -34.42
C ILE A 73 17.54 12.69 -33.26
N CYS A 74 17.87 12.22 -32.04
CA CYS A 74 18.12 13.10 -30.91
C CYS A 74 19.28 14.08 -31.17
N GLN A 75 20.36 13.62 -31.79
CA GLN A 75 21.47 14.49 -32.24
C GLN A 75 21.01 15.55 -33.20
N LYS A 76 20.21 15.16 -34.24
CA LYS A 76 19.64 16.10 -35.21
C LYS A 76 18.73 17.16 -34.56
N LEU A 77 17.97 16.77 -33.52
CA LEU A 77 17.05 17.65 -32.81
C LEU A 77 17.69 18.39 -31.62
N SER A 78 18.99 18.17 -31.38
CA SER A 78 19.74 18.73 -30.23
C SER A 78 19.06 18.43 -28.89
N LEU A 79 18.59 17.18 -28.70
CA LEU A 79 17.94 16.71 -27.47
C LEU A 79 18.84 15.77 -26.70
N PRO A 80 18.85 15.83 -25.32
CA PRO A 80 19.54 14.87 -24.48
C PRO A 80 18.99 13.45 -24.68
N PHE A 81 19.90 12.48 -24.88
CA PHE A 81 19.55 11.08 -25.14
C PHE A 81 20.16 10.17 -24.08
N TYR A 82 19.32 9.33 -23.50
CA TYR A 82 19.67 8.30 -22.53
C TYR A 82 19.21 6.94 -23.05
N SER A 83 20.07 5.94 -22.98
CA SER A 83 19.69 4.56 -23.32
C SER A 83 20.17 3.55 -22.28
N THR A 84 19.47 2.44 -22.20
CA THR A 84 19.88 1.28 -21.40
C THR A 84 19.64 0.00 -22.22
N LYS A 85 20.52 -0.99 -22.03
CA LYS A 85 20.40 -2.30 -22.65
C LYS A 85 20.20 -3.34 -21.57
N VAL A 86 19.10 -4.08 -21.64
CA VAL A 86 18.71 -5.08 -20.63
C VAL A 86 18.26 -6.37 -21.30
N ASN A 87 18.66 -7.49 -20.77
CA ASN A 87 18.13 -8.80 -21.19
C ASN A 87 16.77 -9.01 -20.53
N MET A 88 15.69 -8.78 -21.29
CA MET A 88 14.32 -8.85 -20.81
C MET A 88 13.92 -10.24 -20.34
N ASP A 89 14.36 -11.30 -21.03
CA ASP A 89 13.98 -12.68 -20.69
C ASP A 89 14.58 -13.09 -19.35
N LYS A 90 15.85 -12.73 -19.10
CA LYS A 90 16.52 -12.97 -17.83
C LYS A 90 15.79 -12.23 -16.70
N TYR A 91 15.44 -10.96 -16.90
CA TYR A 91 14.71 -10.15 -15.93
C TYR A 91 13.31 -10.75 -15.62
N ALA A 92 12.61 -11.22 -16.64
CA ALA A 92 11.31 -11.86 -16.51
C ALA A 92 11.37 -13.11 -15.62
N ILE A 93 12.35 -13.99 -15.85
CA ILE A 93 12.56 -15.22 -15.08
C ILE A 93 12.90 -14.90 -13.61
N GLU A 94 13.86 -14.00 -13.38
CA GLU A 94 14.32 -13.63 -12.03
C GLU A 94 13.22 -13.00 -11.18
N ASN A 95 12.31 -12.24 -11.80
CA ASN A 95 11.24 -11.54 -11.11
C ASN A 95 9.86 -12.24 -11.21
N LYS A 96 9.79 -13.43 -11.82
CA LYS A 96 8.55 -14.21 -12.03
C LYS A 96 7.45 -13.38 -12.73
N LEU A 97 7.83 -12.63 -13.75
CA LEU A 97 6.97 -11.78 -14.57
C LEU A 97 6.76 -12.39 -15.95
N THR A 98 5.66 -12.01 -16.59
CA THR A 98 5.52 -12.23 -18.04
C THR A 98 6.48 -11.30 -18.80
N SER A 99 6.83 -11.61 -20.05
CA SER A 99 7.70 -10.77 -20.88
C SER A 99 7.15 -9.34 -21.03
N GLU A 100 5.83 -9.18 -21.16
CA GLU A 100 5.18 -7.87 -21.24
C GLU A 100 5.32 -7.07 -19.94
N GLU A 101 5.09 -7.72 -18.79
CA GLU A 101 5.26 -7.10 -17.47
C GLU A 101 6.72 -6.72 -17.20
N ALA A 102 7.65 -7.60 -17.56
CA ALA A 102 9.09 -7.36 -17.43
C ALA A 102 9.54 -6.16 -18.29
N GLY A 103 9.15 -6.12 -19.56
CA GLY A 103 9.45 -5.02 -20.44
C GLY A 103 8.84 -3.69 -19.98
N ARG A 104 7.67 -3.74 -19.33
CA ARG A 104 7.05 -2.57 -18.73
C ARG A 104 7.81 -2.12 -17.48
N ALA A 105 8.15 -3.02 -16.57
CA ALA A 105 8.90 -2.72 -15.36
C ALA A 105 10.25 -2.06 -15.69
N ILE A 106 11.05 -2.70 -16.56
CA ILE A 106 12.35 -2.18 -17.02
C ILE A 106 12.23 -0.75 -17.57
N ARG A 107 11.20 -0.48 -18.41
CA ARG A 107 11.00 0.86 -18.99
C ARG A 107 10.75 1.89 -17.92
N TYR A 108 9.80 1.65 -17.01
CA TYR A 108 9.46 2.64 -15.99
C TYR A 108 10.55 2.82 -14.95
N ASP A 109 11.28 1.77 -14.57
CA ASP A 109 12.44 1.88 -13.67
C ASP A 109 13.52 2.76 -14.29
N PHE A 110 13.80 2.57 -15.58
CA PHE A 110 14.78 3.39 -16.29
C PHE A 110 14.30 4.85 -16.45
N PHE A 111 13.03 5.08 -16.80
CA PHE A 111 12.48 6.43 -16.94
C PHE A 111 12.49 7.17 -15.58
N ASN A 112 12.13 6.51 -14.50
CA ASN A 112 12.19 7.08 -13.16
C ASN A 112 13.61 7.40 -12.71
N LYS A 113 14.61 6.58 -13.09
CA LYS A 113 16.02 6.86 -12.84
C LYS A 113 16.45 8.16 -13.52
N ILE A 114 16.16 8.30 -14.83
CA ILE A 114 16.48 9.55 -15.55
C ILE A 114 15.75 10.73 -14.89
N LEU A 115 14.48 10.57 -14.55
CA LEU A 115 13.67 11.60 -13.91
C LEU A 115 14.31 12.07 -12.59
N TYR A 116 14.82 11.13 -11.79
CA TYR A 116 15.56 11.44 -10.58
C TYR A 116 16.86 12.20 -10.86
N ASP A 117 17.65 11.73 -11.85
CA ASP A 117 18.94 12.31 -12.22
C ASP A 117 18.80 13.76 -12.75
N VAL A 118 17.69 14.06 -13.41
CA VAL A 118 17.40 15.43 -13.91
C VAL A 118 16.72 16.31 -12.85
N GLY A 119 16.41 15.80 -11.67
CA GLY A 119 15.86 16.55 -10.55
C GLY A 119 14.32 16.63 -10.53
N GLY A 120 13.62 15.58 -10.96
CA GLY A 120 12.16 15.46 -10.94
C GLY A 120 11.49 15.84 -12.27
N GLY A 121 10.16 15.80 -12.30
CA GLY A 121 9.35 16.13 -13.48
C GLY A 121 8.32 15.06 -13.85
N LYS A 122 8.04 14.87 -15.15
CA LYS A 122 7.02 13.96 -15.68
C LYS A 122 7.59 13.03 -16.76
N ILE A 123 6.93 11.88 -16.94
CA ILE A 123 7.27 10.89 -17.97
C ILE A 123 6.17 10.90 -19.03
N ALA A 124 6.50 11.27 -20.26
CA ALA A 124 5.58 11.24 -21.39
C ALA A 124 5.70 9.92 -22.16
N VAL A 125 4.57 9.25 -22.36
CA VAL A 125 4.49 8.00 -23.12
C VAL A 125 3.45 8.09 -24.22
N ALA A 126 3.72 7.46 -25.35
CA ALA A 126 2.97 7.58 -26.59
C ALA A 126 1.76 6.62 -26.68
N HIS A 127 1.06 6.38 -25.58
CA HIS A 127 -0.19 5.61 -25.63
C HIS A 127 -1.26 6.43 -26.36
N ASN A 128 -1.97 5.77 -27.26
CA ASN A 128 -2.95 6.37 -28.17
C ASN A 128 -4.38 5.83 -27.92
N LYS A 129 -5.36 6.30 -28.69
CA LYS A 129 -6.77 5.92 -28.60
C LYS A 129 -7.00 4.42 -28.85
N ASN A 130 -6.23 3.82 -29.76
CA ASN A 130 -6.34 2.39 -30.05
C ASN A 130 -5.79 1.54 -28.87
N ASP A 131 -4.71 1.99 -28.23
CA ASP A 131 -4.18 1.34 -27.01
C ASP A 131 -5.19 1.39 -25.86
N GLN A 132 -5.98 2.46 -25.75
CA GLN A 132 -7.08 2.56 -24.78
C GLN A 132 -8.13 1.49 -25.04
N ALA A 133 -8.57 1.34 -26.31
CA ALA A 133 -9.54 0.32 -26.69
C ALA A 133 -9.03 -1.11 -26.41
N GLU A 134 -7.78 -1.40 -26.76
CA GLU A 134 -7.14 -2.68 -26.44
C GLU A 134 -7.15 -2.95 -24.95
N THR A 135 -6.75 -1.96 -24.15
CA THR A 135 -6.69 -2.07 -22.68
C THR A 135 -8.06 -2.36 -22.08
N LEU A 136 -9.13 -1.68 -22.54
CA LEU A 136 -10.49 -1.93 -22.06
C LEU A 136 -10.94 -3.34 -22.36
N LEU A 137 -10.79 -3.79 -23.60
CA LEU A 137 -11.18 -5.14 -24.02
C LEU A 137 -10.42 -6.20 -23.22
N MET A 138 -9.12 -6.06 -23.07
CA MET A 138 -8.31 -7.00 -22.28
C MET A 138 -8.73 -7.05 -20.81
N ARG A 139 -9.08 -5.91 -20.21
CA ARG A 139 -9.59 -5.87 -18.83
C ARG A 139 -10.97 -6.48 -18.74
N PHE A 140 -11.84 -6.22 -19.71
CA PHE A 140 -13.17 -6.80 -19.78
C PHE A 140 -13.13 -8.33 -19.89
N PHE A 141 -12.26 -8.88 -20.74
CA PHE A 141 -12.08 -10.34 -20.89
C PHE A 141 -11.53 -11.02 -19.63
N ARG A 142 -10.80 -10.29 -18.79
CA ARG A 142 -10.29 -10.79 -17.51
C ARG A 142 -11.32 -10.72 -16.38
N GLY A 143 -12.47 -10.08 -16.61
CA GLY A 143 -13.45 -9.76 -15.58
C GLY A 143 -13.04 -8.52 -14.80
N THR A 144 -13.70 -7.42 -15.04
CA THR A 144 -13.38 -6.17 -14.35
C THR A 144 -14.65 -5.42 -13.95
N GLY A 145 -14.58 -4.71 -12.82
CA GLY A 145 -15.59 -3.74 -12.41
C GLY A 145 -15.34 -2.35 -12.99
N LEU A 146 -16.06 -1.37 -12.48
CA LEU A 146 -15.98 0.04 -12.90
C LEU A 146 -14.54 0.59 -12.92
N GLU A 147 -13.74 0.25 -11.91
CA GLU A 147 -12.34 0.70 -11.79
C GLU A 147 -11.46 0.23 -12.95
N GLY A 148 -11.68 -0.99 -13.45
CA GLY A 148 -10.93 -1.46 -14.61
C GLY A 148 -11.43 -0.88 -15.93
N LEU A 149 -12.72 -0.53 -16.02
CA LEU A 149 -13.31 0.13 -17.19
C LEU A 149 -12.85 1.59 -17.36
N ARG A 150 -12.22 2.20 -16.36
CA ARG A 150 -11.55 3.52 -16.48
C ARG A 150 -10.46 3.54 -17.56
N GLY A 151 -9.94 2.37 -17.93
CA GLY A 151 -8.85 2.28 -18.89
C GLY A 151 -7.56 2.97 -18.43
N MET A 152 -6.89 3.64 -19.33
CA MET A 152 -5.73 4.51 -19.05
C MET A 152 -6.21 5.94 -18.84
N GLU A 153 -5.60 6.64 -17.90
CA GLU A 153 -5.83 8.05 -17.62
C GLU A 153 -4.80 8.91 -18.36
N TYR A 154 -5.15 10.16 -18.66
CA TYR A 154 -4.21 11.11 -19.28
C TYR A 154 -3.00 11.37 -18.40
N LYS A 155 -3.23 11.47 -17.09
CA LYS A 155 -2.20 11.63 -16.06
C LYS A 155 -2.39 10.57 -14.98
N ASN A 156 -1.30 9.91 -14.61
CA ASN A 156 -1.29 8.96 -13.50
C ASN A 156 0.05 9.12 -12.77
N MET A 157 0.01 9.68 -11.56
CA MET A 157 1.20 10.14 -10.84
C MET A 157 2.05 11.07 -11.74
N ASN A 158 3.28 10.67 -12.05
CA ASN A 158 4.21 11.40 -12.90
C ASN A 158 4.15 10.99 -14.39
N ILE A 159 3.26 10.07 -14.77
CA ILE A 159 3.14 9.60 -16.16
C ILE A 159 2.04 10.37 -16.87
N VAL A 160 2.36 10.95 -18.03
CA VAL A 160 1.42 11.69 -18.90
C VAL A 160 1.29 11.04 -20.27
N ARG A 161 0.10 11.12 -20.86
CA ARG A 161 -0.26 10.49 -22.16
C ARG A 161 -0.90 11.49 -23.12
N PRO A 162 -0.12 12.39 -23.73
CA PRO A 162 -0.67 13.44 -24.58
C PRO A 162 -1.40 12.91 -25.82
N LEU A 163 -1.03 11.71 -26.31
CA LEU A 163 -1.62 11.11 -27.52
C LEU A 163 -2.87 10.27 -27.27
N LEU A 164 -3.39 10.19 -26.01
CA LEU A 164 -4.45 9.25 -25.64
C LEU A 164 -5.76 9.45 -26.43
N ASP A 165 -5.96 10.62 -27.01
CA ASP A 165 -7.10 10.96 -27.88
C ASP A 165 -6.84 10.81 -29.37
N SER A 166 -5.59 10.60 -29.74
CA SER A 166 -5.22 10.48 -31.14
C SER A 166 -5.36 9.05 -31.62
N SER A 167 -5.97 8.86 -32.79
CA SER A 167 -6.04 7.55 -33.43
C SER A 167 -4.68 7.19 -34.06
N ARG A 168 -4.47 5.89 -34.25
CA ARG A 168 -3.29 5.42 -34.97
C ARG A 168 -3.18 6.01 -36.39
N GLU A 169 -4.30 6.14 -37.07
CA GLU A 169 -4.38 6.75 -38.39
C GLU A 169 -3.94 8.22 -38.37
N GLU A 170 -4.46 9.03 -37.43
CA GLU A 170 -4.03 10.42 -37.24
C GLU A 170 -2.52 10.55 -36.98
N ILE A 171 -1.95 9.59 -36.22
CA ILE A 171 -0.51 9.55 -35.87
C ILE A 171 0.32 9.20 -37.14
N GLU A 172 -0.10 8.19 -37.87
CA GLU A 172 0.58 7.76 -39.09
C GLU A 172 0.54 8.86 -40.16
N ASP A 173 -0.58 9.56 -40.35
CA ASP A 173 -0.72 10.69 -41.25
C ASP A 173 0.16 11.86 -40.82
N PHE A 174 0.19 12.19 -39.53
CA PHE A 174 1.12 13.20 -39.01
C PHE A 174 2.59 12.86 -39.30
N CYS A 175 2.99 11.59 -39.14
CA CYS A 175 4.34 11.15 -39.46
C CYS A 175 4.64 11.34 -40.98
N LYS A 176 3.70 11.00 -41.84
CA LYS A 176 3.85 11.16 -43.30
C LYS A 176 3.97 12.64 -43.70
N GLU A 177 3.06 13.49 -43.22
CA GLU A 177 3.03 14.92 -43.50
C GLU A 177 4.32 15.65 -43.09
N ASN A 178 4.95 15.18 -41.98
CA ASN A 178 6.17 15.77 -41.45
C ASN A 178 7.46 15.04 -41.86
N ASN A 179 7.38 14.09 -42.81
CA ASN A 179 8.51 13.28 -43.28
C ASN A 179 9.26 12.60 -42.11
N ILE A 180 8.53 12.10 -41.12
CA ILE A 180 9.09 11.38 -39.96
C ILE A 180 9.21 9.90 -40.37
N GLU A 181 10.44 9.46 -40.57
CA GLU A 181 10.73 8.07 -40.81
C GLU A 181 10.57 7.31 -39.44
N ALA A 182 9.61 6.41 -39.35
CA ALA A 182 9.42 5.58 -38.17
C ALA A 182 9.80 4.12 -38.47
N ARG A 183 10.39 3.44 -37.49
CA ARG A 183 10.73 2.04 -37.63
C ARG A 183 9.54 1.17 -37.23
N ILE A 184 9.25 0.15 -38.03
CA ILE A 184 8.16 -0.78 -37.73
C ILE A 184 8.75 -2.04 -37.12
N ASP A 185 8.43 -2.28 -35.85
CA ASP A 185 8.78 -3.56 -35.20
C ASP A 185 7.86 -4.66 -35.74
N ARG A 186 8.45 -5.64 -36.43
CA ARG A 186 7.75 -6.77 -37.03
C ARG A 186 7.01 -7.64 -36.00
N THR A 187 7.44 -7.68 -34.75
CA THR A 187 6.74 -8.45 -33.69
C THR A 187 5.36 -7.91 -33.39
N ASN A 188 5.11 -6.63 -33.66
CA ASN A 188 3.78 -6.02 -33.52
C ASN A 188 2.76 -6.53 -34.56
N LEU A 189 3.23 -7.22 -35.60
CA LEU A 189 2.39 -7.81 -36.66
C LEU A 189 2.02 -9.27 -36.40
N GLU A 190 2.52 -9.88 -35.31
CA GLU A 190 2.27 -11.28 -35.00
C GLU A 190 1.30 -11.40 -33.79
N PRO A 191 0.19 -12.17 -33.88
CA PRO A 191 -0.81 -12.30 -32.83
C PRO A 191 -0.38 -13.24 -31.68
N ILE A 192 0.90 -13.25 -31.32
CA ILE A 192 1.46 -14.14 -30.31
C ILE A 192 1.00 -13.70 -28.90
N TYR A 193 1.04 -12.40 -28.63
CA TYR A 193 0.66 -11.85 -27.33
C TYR A 193 -0.83 -11.45 -27.31
N GLY A 194 -1.45 -11.54 -26.15
CA GLY A 194 -2.86 -11.22 -25.98
C GLY A 194 -3.24 -9.83 -26.47
N ARG A 195 -2.36 -8.83 -26.30
CA ARG A 195 -2.57 -7.47 -26.79
C ARG A 195 -2.52 -7.40 -28.32
N ASN A 196 -1.52 -8.03 -28.94
CA ASN A 196 -1.42 -8.08 -30.39
C ASN A 196 -2.64 -8.81 -31.01
N ARG A 197 -3.10 -9.91 -30.39
CA ARG A 197 -4.32 -10.61 -30.83
C ARG A 197 -5.56 -9.72 -30.76
N THR A 198 -5.70 -8.95 -29.67
CA THR A 198 -6.81 -7.99 -29.53
C THR A 198 -6.76 -6.94 -30.65
N ARG A 199 -5.57 -6.42 -30.98
CA ARG A 199 -5.34 -5.44 -32.03
C ARG A 199 -5.59 -5.97 -33.44
N LEU A 200 -5.05 -7.15 -33.74
CA LEU A 200 -5.01 -7.70 -35.11
C LEU A 200 -6.24 -8.53 -35.48
N GLU A 201 -6.91 -9.12 -34.51
CA GLU A 201 -8.04 -10.04 -34.75
C GLU A 201 -9.34 -9.51 -34.15
N VAL A 202 -9.36 -9.19 -32.84
CA VAL A 202 -10.63 -8.90 -32.13
C VAL A 202 -11.21 -7.55 -32.57
N ILE A 203 -10.44 -6.47 -32.50
CA ILE A 203 -10.90 -5.12 -32.88
C ILE A 203 -11.33 -5.10 -34.36
N PRO A 204 -10.54 -5.61 -35.33
CA PRO A 204 -10.97 -5.67 -36.72
C PRO A 204 -12.23 -6.51 -36.94
N TYR A 205 -12.37 -7.63 -36.23
CA TYR A 205 -13.59 -8.45 -36.28
C TYR A 205 -14.83 -7.68 -35.80
N ILE A 206 -14.71 -6.93 -34.70
CA ILE A 206 -15.79 -6.09 -34.19
C ILE A 206 -16.13 -4.96 -35.15
N ILE A 207 -15.10 -4.29 -35.70
CA ILE A 207 -15.28 -3.22 -36.70
C ILE A 207 -16.06 -3.73 -37.91
N LYS A 208 -15.70 -4.91 -38.41
CA LYS A 208 -16.30 -5.48 -39.61
C LYS A 208 -17.75 -5.96 -39.39
N ASN A 209 -18.02 -6.57 -38.23
CA ASN A 209 -19.25 -7.35 -38.04
C ASN A 209 -20.28 -6.68 -37.11
N TYR A 210 -19.84 -5.71 -36.25
CA TYR A 210 -20.71 -5.16 -35.21
C TYR A 210 -20.73 -3.63 -35.18
N ASN A 211 -19.57 -2.98 -35.04
CA ASN A 211 -19.51 -1.53 -34.84
C ASN A 211 -18.24 -0.94 -35.44
N LYS A 212 -18.39 -0.21 -36.54
CA LYS A 212 -17.28 0.48 -37.23
C LYS A 212 -16.55 1.49 -36.32
N GLY A 213 -17.26 2.09 -35.36
CA GLY A 213 -16.73 3.08 -34.42
C GLY A 213 -16.39 2.50 -33.04
N ILE A 214 -16.07 1.20 -32.94
CA ILE A 214 -15.84 0.55 -31.64
C ILE A 214 -14.73 1.21 -30.81
N VAL A 215 -13.66 1.71 -31.44
CA VAL A 215 -12.54 2.38 -30.76
C VAL A 215 -13.03 3.65 -30.05
N ASP A 216 -13.84 4.47 -30.73
CA ASP A 216 -14.44 5.68 -30.15
C ASP A 216 -15.48 5.33 -29.07
N THR A 217 -16.24 4.26 -29.29
CA THR A 217 -17.20 3.77 -28.29
C THR A 217 -16.50 3.35 -27.00
N LEU A 218 -15.43 2.55 -27.10
CA LEU A 218 -14.65 2.11 -25.94
C LEU A 218 -13.98 3.29 -25.23
N LYS A 219 -13.41 4.25 -25.98
CA LYS A 219 -12.86 5.49 -25.41
C LYS A 219 -13.92 6.25 -24.61
N ARG A 220 -15.11 6.45 -25.17
CA ARG A 220 -16.23 7.12 -24.49
C ARG A 220 -16.64 6.36 -23.22
N THR A 221 -16.73 5.02 -23.29
CA THR A 221 -17.04 4.18 -22.13
C THR A 221 -15.98 4.37 -21.02
N ALA A 222 -14.69 4.39 -21.39
CA ALA A 222 -13.62 4.64 -20.43
C ALA A 222 -13.76 6.00 -19.75
N ARG A 223 -14.05 7.06 -20.53
CA ARG A 223 -14.23 8.41 -20.00
C ARG A 223 -15.40 8.48 -19.03
N LEU A 224 -16.56 7.92 -19.37
CA LEU A 224 -17.72 7.88 -18.47
C LEU A 224 -17.38 7.11 -17.17
N ALA A 225 -16.75 5.94 -17.29
CA ALA A 225 -16.30 5.18 -16.13
C ALA A 225 -15.27 5.94 -15.26
N GLN A 226 -14.42 6.78 -15.85
CA GLN A 226 -13.51 7.66 -15.10
C GLN A 226 -14.30 8.70 -14.29
N MET A 227 -15.24 9.40 -14.91
CA MET A 227 -16.08 10.42 -14.25
C MET A 227 -16.87 9.83 -13.09
N ASP A 228 -17.56 8.70 -13.31
CA ASP A 228 -18.35 8.02 -12.27
C ASP A 228 -17.44 7.53 -11.14
N SER A 229 -16.30 6.95 -11.48
CA SER A 229 -15.34 6.46 -10.48
C SER A 229 -14.73 7.58 -9.66
N GLU A 230 -14.40 8.72 -10.26
CA GLU A 230 -13.89 9.90 -9.56
C GLU A 230 -14.90 10.44 -8.54
N PHE A 231 -16.15 10.58 -8.95
CA PHE A 231 -17.22 10.97 -8.05
C PHE A 231 -17.37 10.00 -6.87
N ILE A 232 -17.42 8.69 -7.15
CA ILE A 232 -17.54 7.65 -6.12
C ILE A 232 -16.33 7.67 -5.18
N LEU A 233 -15.10 7.81 -5.70
CA LEU A 233 -13.89 7.85 -4.89
C LEU A 233 -13.85 9.09 -3.99
N GLY A 234 -14.28 10.26 -4.47
CA GLY A 234 -14.42 11.46 -3.66
C GLY A 234 -15.40 11.26 -2.50
N PHE A 235 -16.53 10.61 -2.76
CA PHE A 235 -17.51 10.23 -1.75
C PHE A 235 -16.92 9.23 -0.73
N VAL A 236 -16.22 8.21 -1.21
CA VAL A 236 -15.56 7.19 -0.37
C VAL A 236 -14.53 7.85 0.56
N GLU A 237 -13.70 8.77 0.05
CA GLU A 237 -12.68 9.46 0.86
C GLU A 237 -13.31 10.31 1.97
N SER A 238 -14.39 11.03 1.66
CA SER A 238 -15.15 11.78 2.67
C SER A 238 -15.73 10.87 3.76
N ARG A 239 -16.29 9.71 3.37
CA ARG A 239 -16.84 8.74 4.32
C ARG A 239 -15.73 8.03 5.12
N PHE A 240 -14.64 7.69 4.47
CA PHE A 240 -13.48 7.05 5.11
C PHE A 240 -13.01 7.84 6.33
N ASN A 241 -12.81 9.16 6.18
CA ASN A 241 -12.35 10.03 7.26
C ASN A 241 -13.30 10.03 8.48
N ASN A 242 -14.61 9.83 8.27
CA ASN A 242 -15.60 9.76 9.34
C ASN A 242 -15.67 8.38 10.04
N LEU A 243 -15.15 7.36 9.41
CA LEU A 243 -15.19 5.96 9.86
C LEU A 243 -13.91 5.56 10.58
N VAL A 244 -12.79 6.20 10.28
CA VAL A 244 -11.48 5.93 10.90
C VAL A 244 -11.51 6.36 12.36
N VAL A 245 -11.15 5.42 13.23
CA VAL A 245 -10.96 5.64 14.67
C VAL A 245 -9.48 5.89 14.96
N GLU A 246 -8.60 5.13 14.29
CA GLU A 246 -7.15 5.22 14.44
C GLU A 246 -6.50 4.82 13.11
N GLU A 247 -5.44 5.54 12.71
CA GLU A 247 -4.65 5.23 11.52
C GLU A 247 -3.15 5.32 11.83
N SER A 248 -2.39 4.33 11.38
CA SER A 248 -0.94 4.30 11.42
C SER A 248 -0.38 3.72 10.11
N LEU A 249 0.94 3.75 9.93
CA LEU A 249 1.59 3.15 8.74
C LEU A 249 1.35 1.64 8.58
N ALA A 250 1.00 0.94 9.65
CA ALA A 250 0.84 -0.51 9.65
C ALA A 250 -0.57 -0.99 10.00
N SER A 251 -1.49 -0.10 10.39
CA SER A 251 -2.81 -0.47 10.89
C SER A 251 -3.84 0.64 10.67
N ILE A 252 -5.04 0.27 10.27
CA ILE A 252 -6.23 1.13 10.22
C ILE A 252 -7.35 0.50 11.02
N VAL A 253 -7.98 1.29 11.88
CA VAL A 253 -9.11 0.91 12.73
C VAL A 253 -10.35 1.65 12.27
N LEU A 254 -11.40 0.91 11.89
CA LEU A 254 -12.68 1.43 11.44
C LEU A 254 -13.79 1.10 12.44
N CYS A 255 -14.72 2.01 12.67
CA CYS A 255 -15.92 1.77 13.48
C CYS A 255 -16.91 0.89 12.73
N ILE A 256 -17.22 -0.32 13.24
CA ILE A 256 -18.11 -1.29 12.61
C ILE A 256 -19.55 -0.76 12.51
N ASP A 257 -20.08 -0.13 13.56
CA ASP A 257 -21.45 0.37 13.57
C ASP A 257 -21.68 1.40 12.46
N LYS A 258 -20.75 2.34 12.29
CA LYS A 258 -20.80 3.32 11.21
C LYS A 258 -20.60 2.66 9.84
N LEU A 259 -19.67 1.70 9.74
CA LEU A 259 -19.39 0.99 8.48
C LEU A 259 -20.63 0.18 8.02
N ASN A 260 -21.41 -0.37 8.96
CA ASN A 260 -22.64 -1.10 8.66
C ASN A 260 -23.76 -0.23 8.10
N THR A 261 -23.76 1.09 8.36
CA THR A 261 -24.74 2.01 7.75
C THR A 261 -24.41 2.34 6.29
N GLU A 262 -23.20 2.05 5.82
CA GLU A 262 -22.80 2.35 4.45
C GLU A 262 -23.36 1.32 3.46
N HIS A 263 -23.71 1.81 2.25
CA HIS A 263 -24.07 0.92 1.14
C HIS A 263 -22.92 -0.03 0.80
N TYR A 264 -23.22 -1.26 0.38
CA TYR A 264 -22.22 -2.28 0.05
C TYR A 264 -21.10 -1.77 -0.87
N SER A 265 -21.46 -1.02 -1.93
CA SER A 265 -20.49 -0.44 -2.86
C SER A 265 -19.50 0.52 -2.19
N ILE A 266 -19.93 1.26 -1.18
CA ILE A 266 -19.07 2.19 -0.42
C ILE A 266 -18.25 1.42 0.61
N LYS A 267 -18.89 0.52 1.36
CA LYS A 267 -18.25 -0.37 2.34
C LYS A 267 -17.09 -1.14 1.71
N SER A 268 -17.31 -1.78 0.56
CA SER A 268 -16.27 -2.54 -0.15
C SER A 268 -15.09 -1.66 -0.60
N ARG A 269 -15.34 -0.43 -1.02
CA ARG A 269 -14.29 0.53 -1.42
C ARG A 269 -13.53 1.10 -0.24
N ILE A 270 -14.19 1.34 0.89
CA ILE A 270 -13.54 1.75 2.14
C ILE A 270 -12.56 0.67 2.61
N ILE A 271 -12.98 -0.59 2.58
CA ILE A 271 -12.12 -1.72 2.93
C ILE A 271 -10.92 -1.81 1.98
N ARG A 272 -11.15 -1.71 0.66
CA ARG A 272 -10.06 -1.68 -0.35
C ARG A 272 -9.10 -0.52 -0.12
N ARG A 273 -9.64 0.66 0.17
CA ARG A 273 -8.83 1.86 0.46
C ARG A 273 -7.98 1.69 1.72
N SER A 274 -8.52 1.07 2.77
CA SER A 274 -7.76 0.75 3.99
C SER A 274 -6.60 -0.19 3.67
N ILE A 275 -6.85 -1.23 2.89
CA ILE A 275 -5.81 -2.19 2.48
C ILE A 275 -4.73 -1.48 1.63
N GLU A 276 -5.14 -0.64 0.69
CA GLU A 276 -4.23 0.12 -0.17
C GLU A 276 -3.32 1.05 0.64
N ARG A 277 -3.86 1.78 1.61
CA ARG A 277 -3.06 2.68 2.48
C ARG A 277 -2.01 1.93 3.29
N ILE A 278 -2.35 0.75 3.81
CA ILE A 278 -1.42 -0.08 4.60
C ILE A 278 -0.38 -0.77 3.71
N ASN A 279 -0.79 -1.29 2.55
CA ASN A 279 0.06 -2.14 1.71
C ASN A 279 0.79 -1.37 0.60
N GLY A 280 0.31 -0.16 0.26
CA GLY A 280 0.79 0.64 -0.86
C GLY A 280 0.15 0.27 -2.20
N ASN A 281 -0.58 -0.84 -2.27
CA ASN A 281 -1.32 -1.30 -3.45
C ASN A 281 -2.38 -2.35 -3.07
N ILE A 282 -3.28 -2.65 -4.03
CA ILE A 282 -4.33 -3.68 -3.88
C ILE A 282 -4.07 -4.91 -4.76
N LYS A 283 -2.83 -5.14 -5.21
CA LYS A 283 -2.49 -6.28 -6.05
C LYS A 283 -2.79 -7.60 -5.31
N GLY A 284 -3.53 -8.51 -5.95
CA GLY A 284 -3.93 -9.79 -5.36
C GLY A 284 -5.15 -9.72 -4.44
N ILE A 285 -5.77 -8.55 -4.24
CA ILE A 285 -7.02 -8.40 -3.48
C ILE A 285 -8.21 -8.61 -4.41
N GLU A 286 -8.79 -9.79 -4.33
CA GLU A 286 -9.96 -10.20 -5.10
C GLU A 286 -11.27 -9.89 -4.37
N GLU A 287 -12.39 -9.97 -5.07
CA GLU A 287 -13.73 -9.75 -4.51
C GLU A 287 -14.04 -10.71 -3.34
N LYS A 288 -13.61 -11.97 -3.43
CA LYS A 288 -13.79 -12.95 -2.35
C LYS A 288 -13.15 -12.49 -1.02
N HIS A 289 -12.01 -11.82 -1.06
CA HIS A 289 -11.36 -11.30 0.15
C HIS A 289 -12.19 -10.20 0.79
N ILE A 290 -12.76 -9.31 -0.01
CA ILE A 290 -13.63 -8.23 0.46
C ILE A 290 -14.93 -8.80 1.05
N ASN A 291 -15.54 -9.78 0.38
CA ASN A 291 -16.76 -10.44 0.86
C ASN A 291 -16.53 -11.15 2.20
N ASN A 292 -15.39 -11.83 2.37
CA ASN A 292 -15.04 -12.45 3.65
C ASN A 292 -14.89 -11.41 4.78
N ILE A 293 -14.34 -10.23 4.48
CA ILE A 293 -14.24 -9.14 5.47
C ILE A 293 -15.64 -8.60 5.80
N ILE A 294 -16.50 -8.43 4.82
CA ILE A 294 -17.87 -7.96 5.03
C ILE A 294 -18.66 -8.96 5.87
N SER A 295 -18.56 -10.27 5.59
CA SER A 295 -19.17 -11.31 6.43
C SER A 295 -18.66 -11.27 7.87
N LEU A 296 -17.36 -11.03 8.06
CA LEU A 296 -16.77 -10.88 9.40
C LEU A 296 -17.33 -9.68 10.16
N ILE A 297 -17.63 -8.58 9.47
CA ILE A 297 -18.27 -7.38 10.04
C ILE A 297 -19.71 -7.67 10.42
N GLU A 298 -20.48 -8.37 9.56
CA GLU A 298 -21.89 -8.69 9.76
C GLU A 298 -22.11 -9.66 10.94
N GLU A 299 -21.21 -10.61 11.12
CA GLU A 299 -21.23 -11.50 12.27
C GLU A 299 -20.99 -10.79 13.63
N ASN A 300 -20.41 -9.60 13.61
CA ASN A 300 -20.11 -8.72 14.75
C ASN A 300 -19.54 -9.45 15.99
N ALA A 301 -18.82 -10.53 15.79
CA ALA A 301 -18.24 -11.33 16.85
C ALA A 301 -16.85 -10.81 17.20
N THR A 302 -16.67 -10.39 18.45
CA THR A 302 -15.36 -9.93 18.97
C THR A 302 -14.33 -11.06 18.97
N GLY A 303 -13.12 -10.77 18.46
CA GLY A 303 -11.98 -11.68 18.52
C GLY A 303 -11.88 -12.67 17.35
N LYS A 304 -12.70 -12.53 16.32
CA LYS A 304 -12.51 -13.24 15.05
C LYS A 304 -11.48 -12.53 14.19
N SER A 305 -10.72 -13.30 13.41
CA SER A 305 -9.72 -12.79 12.48
C SER A 305 -9.66 -13.62 11.20
N ILE A 306 -9.32 -12.98 10.11
CA ILE A 306 -9.04 -13.61 8.82
C ILE A 306 -7.71 -13.09 8.28
N ASN A 307 -6.94 -13.99 7.68
CA ASN A 307 -5.73 -13.63 6.96
C ASN A 307 -6.09 -13.50 5.49
N ILE A 308 -5.64 -12.41 4.87
CA ILE A 308 -5.75 -12.18 3.43
C ILE A 308 -4.36 -12.16 2.82
N THR A 309 -4.27 -11.97 1.51
CA THR A 309 -2.98 -11.91 0.81
C THR A 309 -2.10 -10.76 1.31
N ASN A 310 -0.79 -10.80 1.02
CA ASN A 310 0.18 -9.73 1.34
C ASN A 310 0.42 -9.53 2.85
N ASN A 311 0.31 -10.59 3.66
CA ASN A 311 0.50 -10.55 5.11
C ASN A 311 -0.42 -9.52 5.81
N ILE A 312 -1.65 -9.38 5.32
CA ILE A 312 -2.65 -8.53 5.94
C ILE A 312 -3.59 -9.40 6.77
N VAL A 313 -3.76 -9.00 8.01
CA VAL A 313 -4.70 -9.58 8.97
C VAL A 313 -5.84 -8.60 9.19
N VAL A 314 -7.06 -9.12 9.11
CA VAL A 314 -8.27 -8.35 9.43
C VAL A 314 -8.95 -9.01 10.61
N LYS A 315 -9.24 -8.24 11.65
CA LYS A 315 -9.86 -8.73 12.87
C LYS A 315 -10.94 -7.80 13.41
N THR A 316 -11.86 -8.36 14.14
CA THR A 316 -12.89 -7.60 14.87
C THR A 316 -12.54 -7.53 16.36
N SER A 317 -12.65 -6.35 16.94
CA SER A 317 -12.38 -6.13 18.37
C SER A 317 -13.23 -4.99 18.91
N TYR A 318 -14.13 -5.31 19.84
CA TYR A 318 -14.98 -4.35 20.58
C TYR A 318 -15.64 -3.27 19.69
N GLY A 319 -16.35 -3.71 18.65
CA GLY A 319 -17.06 -2.81 17.72
C GLY A 319 -16.17 -2.14 16.66
N ASN A 320 -14.91 -2.54 16.58
CA ASN A 320 -13.97 -2.04 15.58
C ASN A 320 -13.50 -3.15 14.62
N LEU A 321 -13.33 -2.79 13.35
CA LEU A 321 -12.63 -3.55 12.34
C LEU A 321 -11.18 -3.06 12.29
N ILE A 322 -10.23 -3.93 12.54
CA ILE A 322 -8.81 -3.64 12.52
C ILE A 322 -8.20 -4.32 11.30
N ILE A 323 -7.61 -3.55 10.41
CA ILE A 323 -6.87 -4.03 9.23
C ILE A 323 -5.41 -3.69 9.48
N GLU A 324 -4.53 -4.69 9.50
CA GLU A 324 -3.12 -4.47 9.83
C GLU A 324 -2.19 -5.40 9.06
N LYS A 325 -0.93 -5.01 8.90
CA LYS A 325 0.11 -5.94 8.47
C LYS A 325 0.39 -6.93 9.59
N GLU A 326 0.46 -8.20 9.22
CA GLU A 326 0.86 -9.25 10.15
C GLU A 326 2.23 -8.90 10.74
N LYS A 327 2.23 -8.53 12.00
CA LYS A 327 3.47 -8.51 12.77
C LYS A 327 3.74 -9.95 13.15
N LYS A 328 4.81 -10.54 12.67
CA LYS A 328 5.40 -11.70 13.34
C LYS A 328 5.82 -11.23 14.72
N SER A 329 4.92 -11.34 15.67
CA SER A 329 5.27 -11.20 17.07
C SER A 329 5.95 -12.50 17.49
N ASP A 330 7.21 -12.68 17.12
CA ASP A 330 8.09 -13.62 17.79
C ASP A 330 8.41 -13.06 19.19
N ILE A 331 7.37 -12.77 19.98
CA ILE A 331 7.60 -12.51 21.39
C ILE A 331 7.75 -13.88 22.01
N ASN A 332 9.01 -14.28 22.12
CA ASN A 332 9.39 -15.45 22.89
C ASN A 332 8.82 -15.28 24.31
N SER A 333 8.31 -16.36 24.87
CA SER A 333 7.95 -16.37 26.28
C SER A 333 9.19 -15.97 27.08
N PHE A 334 9.02 -15.01 27.97
CA PHE A 334 10.08 -14.59 28.88
C PHE A 334 9.71 -14.87 30.31
N SER A 335 10.72 -15.09 31.14
CA SER A 335 10.60 -15.20 32.59
C SER A 335 11.93 -14.84 33.22
N TYR A 336 11.98 -13.74 33.95
CA TYR A 336 13.17 -13.25 34.64
C TYR A 336 12.94 -13.31 36.13
N HIS A 337 13.85 -14.00 36.85
CA HIS A 337 13.95 -13.93 38.31
C HIS A 337 14.75 -12.67 38.66
N PHE A 338 14.33 -11.97 39.72
CA PHE A 338 15.07 -10.83 40.22
C PHE A 338 14.98 -10.70 41.75
N ASN A 339 16.04 -10.17 42.33
CA ASN A 339 16.09 -9.86 43.72
C ASN A 339 15.69 -8.40 43.99
N ILE A 340 15.30 -8.12 45.20
CA ILE A 340 14.98 -6.75 45.59
C ILE A 340 16.24 -5.90 45.62
N GLY A 341 16.15 -4.72 45.03
CA GLY A 341 17.29 -3.83 44.75
C GLY A 341 17.82 -3.93 43.33
N ASP A 342 17.39 -4.97 42.58
CA ASP A 342 17.81 -5.15 41.21
C ASP A 342 17.01 -4.26 40.24
N THR A 343 17.67 -3.95 39.11
CA THR A 343 17.05 -3.42 37.88
C THR A 343 17.13 -4.49 36.83
N VAL A 344 15.97 -4.94 36.32
CA VAL A 344 15.90 -5.98 35.29
C VAL A 344 15.42 -5.40 33.98
N THR A 345 16.14 -5.68 32.91
CA THR A 345 15.75 -5.34 31.53
C THR A 345 15.03 -6.53 30.92
N ILE A 346 13.83 -6.28 30.40
CA ILE A 346 13.02 -7.25 29.67
C ILE A 346 13.26 -6.97 28.19
N TYR A 347 14.19 -7.70 27.59
CA TYR A 347 14.64 -7.46 26.22
C TYR A 347 13.51 -7.63 25.20
N GLU A 348 12.60 -8.58 25.43
CA GLU A 348 11.47 -8.88 24.55
C GLU A 348 10.45 -7.74 24.46
N LEU A 349 10.39 -6.88 25.50
CA LEU A 349 9.46 -5.76 25.57
C LEU A 349 10.18 -4.40 25.47
N GLY A 350 11.52 -4.38 25.45
CA GLY A 350 12.30 -3.14 25.47
C GLY A 350 12.02 -2.29 26.73
N SER A 351 11.82 -2.91 27.88
CA SER A 351 11.38 -2.25 29.11
C SER A 351 12.24 -2.64 30.31
N THR A 352 12.13 -1.88 31.40
CA THR A 352 12.85 -2.15 32.62
C THR A 352 11.92 -2.16 33.83
N ILE A 353 12.29 -2.96 34.85
CA ILE A 353 11.65 -2.93 36.16
C ILE A 353 12.70 -2.71 37.21
N THR A 354 12.44 -1.83 38.18
CA THR A 354 13.25 -1.60 39.35
C THR A 354 12.47 -1.96 40.62
N SER A 355 13.16 -2.47 41.65
CA SER A 355 12.59 -2.85 42.93
C SER A 355 13.39 -2.27 44.07
N ASN A 356 12.71 -1.67 45.06
CA ASN A 356 13.36 -1.12 46.26
C ASN A 356 12.47 -1.37 47.50
N ILE A 357 13.09 -1.56 48.64
CA ILE A 357 12.38 -1.59 49.94
C ILE A 357 12.62 -0.27 50.63
N VAL A 358 11.53 0.30 51.17
CA VAL A 358 11.58 1.52 51.96
C VAL A 358 10.69 1.40 53.19
N PRO A 359 11.02 2.06 54.30
CA PRO A 359 10.09 2.15 55.45
C PRO A 359 8.79 2.82 55.05
N ILE A 360 7.66 2.42 55.66
CA ILE A 360 6.35 3.04 55.37
C ILE A 360 6.34 4.55 55.59
N THR A 361 7.16 5.05 56.55
CA THR A 361 7.31 6.46 56.89
C THR A 361 7.83 7.30 55.73
N ASP A 362 8.58 6.69 54.81
CA ASP A 362 9.27 7.36 53.73
C ASP A 362 8.47 7.27 52.42
N VAL A 363 7.26 6.69 52.46
CA VAL A 363 6.43 6.44 51.32
C VAL A 363 5.22 7.39 51.27
N ASP A 364 5.11 8.14 50.19
CA ASP A 364 3.86 8.81 49.87
C ASP A 364 3.02 7.88 48.94
N ILE A 365 2.12 7.11 49.53
CA ILE A 365 1.25 6.16 48.81
C ILE A 365 0.40 6.86 47.74
N LYS A 366 0.18 8.18 47.84
CA LYS A 366 -0.54 8.97 46.84
C LYS A 366 0.24 9.13 45.51
N LYS A 367 1.54 8.89 45.52
CA LYS A 367 2.37 8.89 44.29
C LYS A 367 2.24 7.61 43.47
N THR A 368 1.33 6.69 43.80
CA THR A 368 1.03 5.52 42.96
C THR A 368 0.45 5.98 41.60
N ASN A 369 0.93 5.35 40.54
CA ASN A 369 0.40 5.56 39.20
C ASN A 369 0.25 4.20 38.47
N ARG A 370 0.06 4.22 37.15
CA ARG A 370 -0.10 3.01 36.33
C ARG A 370 1.12 2.10 36.37
N PHE A 371 2.32 2.66 36.50
CA PHE A 371 3.60 1.96 36.38
C PHE A 371 4.46 2.02 37.67
N ILE A 372 4.00 2.67 38.73
CA ILE A 372 4.63 2.66 40.03
C ILE A 372 3.62 2.14 41.05
N LYS A 373 3.97 1.05 41.74
CA LYS A 373 3.11 0.42 42.72
C LYS A 373 3.84 0.10 44.00
N PHE A 374 3.07 0.10 45.09
CA PHE A 374 3.50 -0.13 46.47
C PHE A 374 2.86 -1.39 47.03
N PHE A 375 3.67 -2.25 47.65
CA PHE A 375 3.25 -3.56 48.18
C PHE A 375 3.72 -3.73 49.60
N ASP A 376 2.96 -4.46 50.39
CA ASP A 376 3.37 -4.92 51.73
C ASP A 376 4.50 -5.96 51.57
N TYR A 377 5.74 -5.53 51.88
CA TYR A 377 6.91 -6.37 51.68
C TYR A 377 6.89 -7.63 52.53
N ASP A 378 6.34 -7.55 53.76
CA ASP A 378 6.31 -8.69 54.70
C ASP A 378 5.36 -9.80 54.26
N ARG A 379 4.57 -9.56 53.20
CA ARG A 379 3.70 -10.55 52.54
C ARG A 379 4.32 -11.23 51.34
N ILE A 380 5.45 -10.72 50.83
CA ILE A 380 6.16 -11.30 49.67
C ILE A 380 6.84 -12.60 50.14
N LYS A 381 6.67 -13.65 49.34
CA LYS A 381 7.23 -14.97 49.60
C LYS A 381 8.19 -15.44 48.54
N GLY A 382 9.41 -15.75 48.94
CA GLY A 382 10.45 -16.19 48.01
C GLY A 382 10.96 -15.10 47.08
N GLY A 383 11.44 -15.48 45.90
CA GLY A 383 11.96 -14.57 44.86
C GLY A 383 10.84 -13.98 44.00
N LEU A 384 11.13 -12.83 43.37
CA LEU A 384 10.23 -12.20 42.44
C LEU A 384 10.54 -12.63 41.01
N TYR A 385 9.48 -12.82 40.24
CA TYR A 385 9.56 -13.15 38.82
C TYR A 385 8.73 -12.16 38.01
N ILE A 386 9.27 -11.73 36.86
CA ILE A 386 8.53 -11.02 35.85
C ILE A 386 8.43 -11.88 34.60
N ARG A 387 7.22 -12.12 34.10
CA ARG A 387 6.96 -13.03 32.98
C ARG A 387 5.74 -12.66 32.16
N ASN A 388 5.56 -13.33 31.02
CA ASN A 388 4.28 -13.36 30.31
C ASN A 388 3.23 -14.16 31.11
N ARG A 389 1.96 -13.97 30.76
CA ARG A 389 0.87 -14.80 31.29
C ARG A 389 1.03 -16.27 30.89
N LYS A 390 0.52 -17.17 31.75
CA LYS A 390 0.36 -18.59 31.47
C LYS A 390 -1.14 -18.95 31.45
N ASP A 391 -1.48 -20.03 30.72
CA ASP A 391 -2.85 -20.54 30.78
C ASP A 391 -3.16 -21.05 32.17
N GLY A 392 -4.32 -20.64 32.67
CA GLY A 392 -4.74 -20.98 34.03
C GLY A 392 -4.39 -19.94 35.10
N ASP A 393 -3.59 -18.91 34.80
CA ASP A 393 -3.25 -17.84 35.74
C ASP A 393 -4.48 -17.25 36.43
N ARG A 394 -4.35 -17.09 37.76
CA ARG A 394 -5.36 -16.50 38.63
C ARG A 394 -4.72 -15.52 39.59
N PHE A 395 -5.47 -14.51 40.03
CA PHE A 395 -5.07 -13.61 41.09
C PHE A 395 -6.31 -12.98 41.74
N THR A 396 -6.15 -12.36 42.88
CA THR A 396 -7.21 -11.63 43.56
C THR A 396 -7.06 -10.13 43.31
N PRO A 397 -7.78 -9.52 42.33
CA PRO A 397 -7.62 -8.10 42.04
C PRO A 397 -7.95 -7.21 43.22
N LEU A 398 -7.16 -6.15 43.46
CA LEU A 398 -7.40 -5.20 44.55
C LEU A 398 -8.86 -4.70 44.56
N GLY A 399 -9.52 -4.84 45.74
CA GLY A 399 -10.91 -4.47 45.95
C GLY A 399 -11.90 -5.60 45.61
N MET A 400 -11.46 -6.82 45.41
CA MET A 400 -12.33 -7.99 45.17
C MET A 400 -12.12 -9.05 46.25
N ASP A 401 -13.21 -9.69 46.66
CA ASP A 401 -13.20 -10.87 47.52
C ASP A 401 -13.18 -12.12 46.61
N GLY A 402 -12.02 -12.74 46.49
CA GLY A 402 -11.86 -13.99 45.75
C GLY A 402 -11.04 -13.91 44.49
N SER A 403 -10.55 -15.06 44.08
CA SER A 403 -9.63 -15.24 42.95
C SER A 403 -10.36 -15.21 41.60
N LYS A 404 -9.82 -14.47 40.63
CA LYS A 404 -10.31 -14.36 39.26
C LYS A 404 -9.29 -14.93 38.30
N LYS A 405 -9.75 -15.62 37.22
CA LYS A 405 -8.87 -16.01 36.12
C LYS A 405 -8.35 -14.76 35.41
N LEU A 406 -7.07 -14.71 35.14
CA LEU A 406 -6.44 -13.58 34.45
C LEU A 406 -7.03 -13.35 33.05
N LYS A 407 -7.41 -14.43 32.35
CA LYS A 407 -8.13 -14.35 31.06
C LYS A 407 -9.43 -13.54 31.19
N ASP A 408 -10.22 -13.81 32.23
CA ASP A 408 -11.52 -13.13 32.43
C ASP A 408 -11.31 -11.68 32.86
N PHE A 409 -10.27 -11.41 33.66
CA PHE A 409 -9.86 -10.04 33.98
C PHE A 409 -9.50 -9.23 32.75
N PHE A 410 -8.76 -9.79 31.79
CA PHE A 410 -8.42 -9.13 30.54
C PHE A 410 -9.64 -8.88 29.65
N ILE A 411 -10.62 -9.81 29.65
CA ILE A 411 -11.89 -9.61 28.93
C ILE A 411 -12.68 -8.44 29.53
N ASP A 412 -12.81 -8.37 30.84
CA ASP A 412 -13.52 -7.28 31.54
C ASP A 412 -12.85 -5.92 31.28
N LYS A 413 -11.53 -5.90 31.17
CA LYS A 413 -10.75 -4.70 30.84
C LYS A 413 -10.70 -4.39 29.35
N LYS A 414 -11.44 -5.17 28.52
CA LYS A 414 -11.52 -5.03 27.07
C LYS A 414 -10.15 -5.04 26.38
N ILE A 415 -9.21 -5.85 26.89
CA ILE A 415 -7.87 -5.94 26.32
C ILE A 415 -7.91 -6.90 25.12
N PRO A 416 -7.50 -6.46 23.92
CA PRO A 416 -7.44 -7.30 22.72
C PRO A 416 -6.57 -8.54 22.96
N ARG A 417 -6.97 -9.68 22.35
CA ARG A 417 -6.33 -10.97 22.60
C ARG A 417 -4.83 -10.97 22.29
N ASP A 418 -4.46 -10.34 21.21
CA ASP A 418 -3.08 -10.20 20.72
C ASP A 418 -2.18 -9.32 21.60
N LYS A 419 -2.77 -8.43 22.42
CA LYS A 419 -2.03 -7.57 23.37
C LYS A 419 -1.84 -8.23 24.74
N ARG A 420 -2.57 -9.33 25.05
CA ARG A 420 -2.55 -9.94 26.39
C ARG A 420 -1.22 -10.60 26.74
N ASP A 421 -0.54 -11.16 25.73
CA ASP A 421 0.76 -11.82 25.90
C ASP A 421 1.92 -10.81 26.03
N LEU A 422 1.67 -9.53 25.73
CA LEU A 422 2.61 -8.41 25.88
C LEU A 422 2.56 -7.77 27.28
N ILE A 423 1.54 -8.09 28.09
CA ILE A 423 1.37 -7.49 29.42
C ILE A 423 2.20 -8.29 30.41
N PRO A 424 3.26 -7.69 30.98
CA PRO A 424 4.08 -8.40 31.93
C PRO A 424 3.36 -8.54 33.28
N ILE A 425 3.65 -9.65 33.92
CA ILE A 425 3.07 -10.02 35.20
C ILE A 425 4.20 -10.19 36.18
N ILE A 426 4.03 -9.67 37.41
CA ILE A 426 4.94 -9.94 38.52
C ILE A 426 4.27 -10.93 39.44
N GLU A 427 5.00 -11.98 39.79
CA GLU A 427 4.60 -12.99 40.78
C GLU A 427 5.72 -13.25 41.79
N ASP A 428 5.35 -13.76 42.96
CA ASP A 428 6.27 -14.38 43.89
C ASP A 428 6.16 -15.91 43.79
N SER A 429 6.61 -16.64 44.81
CA SER A 429 6.53 -18.10 44.81
C SER A 429 5.12 -18.65 44.98
N GLU A 430 4.13 -17.85 45.36
CA GLU A 430 2.77 -18.30 45.66
C GLU A 430 1.73 -17.77 44.66
N GLU A 431 1.74 -16.47 44.33
CA GLU A 431 0.71 -15.90 43.46
C GLU A 431 1.17 -14.66 42.69
N ILE A 432 0.31 -14.20 41.76
CA ILE A 432 0.52 -12.97 40.99
C ILE A 432 0.32 -11.75 41.89
N ILE A 433 1.35 -10.92 41.99
CA ILE A 433 1.39 -9.70 42.81
C ILE A 433 0.80 -8.51 42.00
N TRP A 434 1.18 -8.42 40.72
CA TRP A 434 0.85 -7.27 39.88
C TRP A 434 0.70 -7.63 38.40
N VAL A 435 -0.41 -7.23 37.83
CA VAL A 435 -0.60 -7.16 36.36
C VAL A 435 -0.21 -5.77 35.95
N ILE A 436 0.99 -5.60 35.35
CA ILE A 436 1.61 -4.30 35.09
C ILE A 436 0.71 -3.44 34.21
N GLY A 437 0.58 -2.17 34.60
CA GLY A 437 -0.28 -1.21 33.91
C GLY A 437 -1.77 -1.30 34.27
N TYR A 438 -2.19 -2.33 35.01
CA TYR A 438 -3.61 -2.57 35.35
C TYR A 438 -3.90 -2.63 36.82
N ARG A 439 -3.66 -3.76 37.51
CA ARG A 439 -4.12 -3.96 38.88
C ARG A 439 -3.13 -4.77 39.69
N ILE A 440 -2.95 -4.41 40.98
CA ILE A 440 -2.24 -5.22 41.97
C ILE A 440 -3.16 -6.27 42.60
N SER A 441 -2.57 -7.29 43.21
CA SER A 441 -3.33 -8.24 44.01
C SER A 441 -3.73 -7.66 45.38
N GLU A 442 -4.93 -8.02 45.85
CA GLU A 442 -5.47 -7.63 47.16
C GLU A 442 -4.59 -8.17 48.32
N SER A 443 -4.00 -9.36 48.11
CA SER A 443 -3.16 -10.03 49.13
C SER A 443 -1.93 -9.21 49.52
N TYR A 444 -1.43 -8.36 48.64
CA TYR A 444 -0.18 -7.60 48.83
C TYR A 444 -0.39 -6.10 49.03
N LYS A 445 -1.64 -5.67 49.26
CA LYS A 445 -1.91 -4.24 49.48
C LYS A 445 -1.25 -3.73 50.76
N VAL A 446 -0.75 -2.52 50.74
CA VAL A 446 -0.29 -1.78 51.90
C VAL A 446 -1.47 -1.48 52.82
N ASN A 447 -1.33 -1.73 54.12
CA ASN A 447 -2.36 -1.49 55.12
C ASN A 447 -1.77 -0.86 56.39
N SER A 448 -2.59 -0.64 57.42
CA SER A 448 -2.17 0.00 58.67
C SER A 448 -1.09 -0.75 59.46
N ASN A 449 -0.89 -2.05 59.22
CA ASN A 449 0.08 -2.88 59.89
C ASN A 449 1.39 -3.05 59.09
N THR A 450 1.44 -2.50 57.90
CA THR A 450 2.63 -2.59 57.03
C THR A 450 3.75 -1.71 57.58
N SER A 451 4.93 -2.28 57.80
CA SER A 451 6.12 -1.55 58.29
C SER A 451 7.13 -1.31 57.14
N ARG A 452 7.26 -2.23 56.20
CA ARG A 452 8.17 -2.15 55.05
C ARG A 452 7.38 -2.25 53.74
N VAL A 453 7.72 -1.38 52.81
CA VAL A 453 7.04 -1.27 51.51
C VAL A 453 8.00 -1.66 50.39
N LEU A 454 7.59 -2.63 49.60
CA LEU A 454 8.23 -2.89 48.28
C LEU A 454 7.69 -1.91 47.26
N VAL A 455 8.56 -1.13 46.68
CA VAL A 455 8.27 -0.21 45.55
C VAL A 455 8.73 -0.87 44.26
N LEU A 456 7.79 -1.07 43.34
CA LEU A 456 8.09 -1.54 41.98
C LEU A 456 7.78 -0.44 40.97
N GLU A 457 8.77 -0.11 40.14
CA GLU A 457 8.65 0.85 39.06
C GLU A 457 8.97 0.19 37.71
N TYR A 458 8.01 0.24 36.79
CA TYR A 458 8.15 -0.26 35.43
C TYR A 458 8.29 0.91 34.45
N LYS A 459 9.28 0.84 33.52
CA LYS A 459 9.55 1.84 32.49
C LYS A 459 9.55 1.19 31.12
N GLU A 460 8.74 1.72 30.22
CA GLU A 460 8.82 1.45 28.78
C GLU A 460 9.90 2.37 28.20
N ASN A 461 10.87 1.82 27.45
CA ASN A 461 11.94 2.58 26.83
C ASN A 461 11.53 3.13 25.45
#